data_fed753cb84ca495c89923d2ea31b80bc
#
_entry.id   fed753cb84ca495c89923d2ea31b80bc
#
_cell.length_a   1.000
_cell.length_b   1.000
_cell.length_c   1.000
_cell.angle_alpha   90.00
_cell.angle_beta   90.00
_cell.angle_gamma   90.00
#
_symmetry.space_group_name_H-M   'P 1'
#
loop_
_entity.id
_entity.type
_entity.pdbx_description
1 polymer ?
#
loop_
_entity_poly.entity_id
_entity_poly.type
_entity_poly.pdbx_seq_one_letter_code
_entity_poly.pdbx_strand_id
1 'polypeptide(L)'
;ITLHRDVENINLDHQTYFYERFPGILKKFMECIEAIRFLHQHGEKHGDIRRDHILIDRRSGRYRWIDFDFNYRHRENIYGYDLFGLGNILVFLTGKGDVLIPELEKTNHPALQALRQEDANIVFHNRVANLKMIYPYIPETLNRVLMHFSKGTNWFYENTTQLLDDLGEFFKP
;
A
#
# COMPACT_ATOMS: atom_id res chain seq x y z
N ILE A 1 0.11 7.52 17.75
CA ILE A 1 0.83 7.89 16.52
C ILE A 1 0.11 7.26 15.33
N THR A 2 0.12 7.94 14.20
CA THR A 2 -0.39 7.37 12.94
C THR A 2 0.64 6.45 12.29
N LEU A 3 0.16 5.44 11.55
CA LEU A 3 1.03 4.45 10.91
C LEU A 3 2.08 5.09 9.99
N HIS A 4 1.68 6.07 9.16
CA HIS A 4 2.64 6.70 8.24
C HIS A 4 3.78 7.41 8.98
N ARG A 5 3.47 8.12 10.07
CA ARG A 5 4.52 8.78 10.88
C ARG A 5 5.42 7.78 11.61
N ASP A 6 4.86 6.65 12.03
CA ASP A 6 5.66 5.59 12.64
C ASP A 6 6.67 5.03 11.64
N VAL A 7 6.24 4.75 10.41
CA VAL A 7 7.10 4.25 9.33
C VAL A 7 8.16 5.28 8.92
N GLU A 8 7.77 6.55 8.74
CA GLU A 8 8.71 7.64 8.39
C GLU A 8 9.78 7.85 9.46
N ASN A 9 9.45 7.64 10.72
CA ASN A 9 10.38 7.78 11.86
C ASN A 9 11.33 6.59 12.05
N ILE A 10 11.19 5.50 11.29
CA ILE A 10 12.11 4.36 11.36
C ILE A 10 13.46 4.77 10.78
N ASN A 11 14.47 4.92 11.63
CA ASN A 11 15.83 5.30 11.21
C ASN A 11 16.64 4.09 10.74
N LEU A 12 16.25 3.52 9.61
CA LEU A 12 16.92 2.42 8.92
C LEU A 12 16.99 2.72 7.42
N ASP A 13 18.02 2.23 6.73
CA ASP A 13 17.98 2.20 5.27
C ASP A 13 16.84 1.30 4.77
N HIS A 14 16.48 1.44 3.50
CA HIS A 14 15.32 0.72 2.97
C HIS A 14 15.50 -0.80 3.00
N GLN A 15 16.70 -1.31 2.71
CA GLN A 15 16.93 -2.75 2.67
C GLN A 15 16.79 -3.38 4.06
N THR A 16 17.39 -2.78 5.07
CA THR A 16 17.26 -3.20 6.47
C THR A 16 15.82 -3.11 6.95
N TYR A 17 15.14 -1.99 6.64
CA TYR A 17 13.72 -1.85 6.92
C TYR A 17 12.89 -2.96 6.29
N PHE A 18 13.12 -3.26 5.00
CA PHE A 18 12.35 -4.24 4.25
C PHE A 18 12.48 -5.65 4.83
N TYR A 19 13.67 -6.04 5.25
CA TYR A 19 13.88 -7.39 5.80
C TYR A 19 13.51 -7.50 7.29
N GLU A 20 13.74 -6.47 8.09
CA GLU A 20 13.61 -6.57 9.55
C GLU A 20 12.27 -6.03 10.09
N ARG A 21 11.69 -5.03 9.43
CA ARG A 21 10.50 -4.33 9.95
C ARG A 21 9.26 -4.53 9.11
N PHE A 22 9.39 -4.42 7.81
CA PHE A 22 8.26 -4.47 6.88
C PHE A 22 7.39 -5.73 7.01
N PRO A 23 7.92 -6.97 7.17
CA PRO A 23 7.06 -8.14 7.30
C PRO A 23 6.12 -8.08 8.50
N GLY A 24 6.59 -7.56 9.63
CA GLY A 24 5.76 -7.35 10.82
C GLY A 24 4.71 -6.26 10.63
N ILE A 25 5.07 -5.18 9.94
CA ILE A 25 4.16 -4.08 9.58
C ILE A 25 3.10 -4.59 8.61
N LEU A 26 3.49 -5.36 7.58
CA LEU A 26 2.58 -5.92 6.59
C LEU A 26 1.55 -6.86 7.24
N LYS A 27 1.98 -7.74 8.15
CA LYS A 27 1.03 -8.61 8.90
C LYS A 27 -0.04 -7.81 9.62
N LYS A 28 0.34 -6.75 10.34
CA LYS A 28 -0.61 -5.87 11.02
C LYS A 28 -1.48 -5.08 10.05
N PHE A 29 -0.94 -4.70 8.91
CA PHE A 29 -1.71 -4.04 7.86
C PHE A 29 -2.73 -5.00 7.21
N MET A 30 -2.38 -6.27 7.05
CA MET A 30 -3.34 -7.29 6.61
C MET A 30 -4.50 -7.44 7.60
N GLU A 31 -4.27 -7.31 8.92
CA GLU A 31 -5.38 -7.25 9.91
C GLU A 31 -6.29 -6.03 9.67
N CYS A 32 -5.72 -4.89 9.24
CA CYS A 32 -6.53 -3.72 8.83
C CYS A 32 -7.37 -4.02 7.58
N ILE A 33 -6.80 -4.73 6.59
CA ILE A 33 -7.54 -5.15 5.38
C ILE A 33 -8.67 -6.13 5.75
N GLU A 34 -8.43 -7.04 6.69
CA GLU A 34 -9.46 -7.94 7.23
C GLU A 34 -10.64 -7.16 7.86
N ALA A 35 -10.35 -6.08 8.59
CA ALA A 35 -11.40 -5.24 9.14
C ALA A 35 -12.23 -4.55 8.03
N ILE A 36 -11.60 -4.11 6.94
CA ILE A 36 -12.32 -3.59 5.77
C ILE A 36 -13.11 -4.69 5.06
N ARG A 37 -12.56 -5.91 4.94
CA ARG A 37 -13.28 -7.06 4.41
C ARG A 37 -14.57 -7.32 5.21
N PHE A 38 -14.49 -7.28 6.52
CA PHE A 38 -15.66 -7.43 7.39
C PHE A 38 -16.73 -6.36 7.09
N LEU A 39 -16.35 -5.09 6.94
CA LEU A 39 -17.28 -4.02 6.58
C LEU A 39 -17.95 -4.31 5.22
N HIS A 40 -17.16 -4.63 4.20
CA HIS A 40 -17.66 -4.92 2.85
C HIS A 40 -18.64 -6.11 2.84
N GLN A 41 -18.36 -7.17 3.62
CA GLN A 41 -19.27 -8.33 3.76
C GLN A 41 -20.62 -7.98 4.42
N HIS A 42 -20.67 -6.88 5.16
CA HIS A 42 -21.90 -6.38 5.80
C HIS A 42 -22.54 -5.21 5.03
N GLY A 43 -22.09 -4.97 3.80
CA GLY A 43 -22.63 -3.90 2.96
C GLY A 43 -22.16 -2.49 3.34
N GLU A 44 -21.17 -2.39 4.23
CA GLU A 44 -20.59 -1.13 4.68
C GLU A 44 -19.18 -0.92 4.09
N LYS A 45 -18.66 0.28 4.16
CA LYS A 45 -17.33 0.67 3.70
C LYS A 45 -16.68 1.65 4.67
N HIS A 46 -15.36 1.82 4.55
CA HIS A 46 -14.67 2.89 5.26
C HIS A 46 -14.95 4.25 4.62
N GLY A 47 -14.83 4.34 3.30
CA GLY A 47 -15.15 5.53 2.49
C GLY A 47 -14.07 6.60 2.43
N ASP A 48 -13.07 6.58 3.33
CA ASP A 48 -11.92 7.49 3.33
C ASP A 48 -10.65 6.78 3.81
N ILE A 49 -10.24 5.75 3.07
CA ILE A 49 -9.03 5.00 3.39
C ILE A 49 -7.78 5.80 3.04
N ARG A 50 -7.06 6.23 4.08
CA ARG A 50 -5.82 7.00 3.99
C ARG A 50 -4.81 6.52 5.03
N ARG A 51 -3.53 6.75 4.77
CA ARG A 51 -2.42 6.34 5.65
C ARG A 51 -2.40 7.04 7.01
N ASP A 52 -2.97 8.23 7.10
CA ASP A 52 -3.14 8.99 8.34
C ASP A 52 -4.40 8.57 9.14
N HIS A 53 -5.27 7.75 8.54
CA HIS A 53 -6.44 7.19 9.19
C HIS A 53 -6.20 5.80 9.83
N ILE A 54 -4.95 5.37 9.94
CA ILE A 54 -4.57 4.21 10.76
C ILE A 54 -3.78 4.70 11.96
N LEU A 55 -4.35 4.48 13.15
CA LEU A 55 -3.67 4.74 14.43
C LEU A 55 -3.03 3.46 14.98
N ILE A 56 -1.86 3.63 15.57
CA ILE A 56 -1.21 2.57 16.35
C ILE A 56 -1.59 2.76 17.82
N ASP A 57 -2.28 1.78 18.36
CA ASP A 57 -2.58 1.71 19.79
C ASP A 57 -1.29 1.46 20.56
N ARG A 58 -0.90 2.41 21.41
CA ARG A 58 0.37 2.35 22.17
C ARG A 58 0.44 1.18 23.15
N ARG A 59 -0.68 0.67 23.66
CA ARG A 59 -0.71 -0.41 24.65
C ARG A 59 -0.59 -1.77 24.00
N SER A 60 -1.35 -2.00 22.92
CA SER A 60 -1.42 -3.30 22.25
C SER A 60 -0.54 -3.40 21.00
N GLY A 61 -0.07 -2.28 20.45
CA GLY A 61 0.61 -2.21 19.17
C GLY A 61 -0.29 -2.55 17.97
N ARG A 62 -1.59 -2.65 18.18
CA ARG A 62 -2.56 -2.92 17.12
C ARG A 62 -2.82 -1.69 16.28
N TYR A 63 -3.11 -1.90 15.00
CA TYR A 63 -3.55 -0.86 14.09
C TYR A 63 -5.06 -0.72 14.16
N ARG A 64 -5.57 0.52 14.10
CA ARG A 64 -6.99 0.84 14.18
C ARG A 64 -7.37 1.88 13.15
N TRP A 65 -8.42 1.62 12.40
CA TRP A 65 -9.04 2.59 11.52
C TRP A 65 -9.76 3.70 12.30
N ILE A 66 -9.70 4.92 11.77
CA ILE A 66 -10.43 6.12 12.24
C ILE A 66 -10.98 6.87 11.03
N ASP A 67 -11.83 7.85 11.28
CA ASP A 67 -12.35 8.81 10.29
C ASP A 67 -13.08 8.14 9.12
N PHE A 68 -14.09 7.33 9.46
CA PHE A 68 -14.96 6.68 8.48
C PHE A 68 -15.88 7.69 7.80
N ASP A 69 -16.03 7.58 6.45
CA ASP A 69 -17.02 8.31 5.67
C ASP A 69 -18.06 7.36 5.05
N PHE A 70 -19.08 7.04 5.83
CA PHE A 70 -20.17 6.18 5.39
C PHE A 70 -21.09 6.84 4.33
N ASN A 71 -21.01 8.15 4.16
CA ASN A 71 -21.86 8.89 3.21
C ASN A 71 -21.30 8.88 1.78
N TYR A 72 -19.99 8.61 1.63
CA TYR A 72 -19.41 8.51 0.30
C TYR A 72 -20.11 7.41 -0.52
N ARG A 73 -20.60 7.75 -1.71
CA ARG A 73 -21.27 6.83 -2.62
C ARG A 73 -20.62 6.91 -4.00
N HIS A 74 -20.14 5.76 -4.50
CA HIS A 74 -19.72 5.59 -5.88
C HIS A 74 -20.70 4.65 -6.58
N ARG A 75 -21.15 5.01 -7.79
CA ARG A 75 -22.26 4.29 -8.46
C ARG A 75 -21.84 2.93 -9.03
N GLU A 76 -20.60 2.82 -9.53
CA GLU A 76 -20.15 1.65 -10.29
C GLU A 76 -19.50 0.59 -9.40
N ASN A 77 -18.67 1.01 -8.45
CA ASN A 77 -18.02 0.11 -7.48
C ASN A 77 -18.03 0.75 -6.10
N ILE A 78 -18.91 0.28 -5.23
CA ILE A 78 -19.09 0.80 -3.87
C ILE A 78 -17.79 0.66 -3.05
N TYR A 79 -17.00 -0.38 -3.30
CA TYR A 79 -15.79 -0.72 -2.53
C TYR A 79 -14.49 -0.35 -3.24
N GLY A 80 -14.55 0.02 -4.50
CA GLY A 80 -13.35 0.31 -5.30
C GLY A 80 -12.49 1.42 -4.70
N TYR A 81 -13.11 2.44 -4.12
CA TYR A 81 -12.39 3.52 -3.48
C TYR A 81 -11.58 3.04 -2.26
N ASP A 82 -12.17 2.17 -1.43
CA ASP A 82 -11.45 1.53 -0.32
C ASP A 82 -10.29 0.68 -0.81
N LEU A 83 -10.48 -0.11 -1.88
CA LEU A 83 -9.42 -0.94 -2.46
C LEU A 83 -8.24 -0.11 -2.96
N PHE A 84 -8.50 1.00 -3.66
CA PHE A 84 -7.44 1.92 -4.09
C PHE A 84 -6.72 2.57 -2.91
N GLY A 85 -7.45 2.96 -1.87
CA GLY A 85 -6.86 3.48 -0.64
C GLY A 85 -5.92 2.48 0.03
N LEU A 86 -6.35 1.21 0.15
CA LEU A 86 -5.52 0.12 0.68
C LEU A 86 -4.25 -0.09 -0.14
N GLY A 87 -4.36 -0.09 -1.47
CA GLY A 87 -3.22 -0.21 -2.37
C GLY A 87 -2.23 0.94 -2.24
N ASN A 88 -2.72 2.18 -2.11
CA ASN A 88 -1.87 3.35 -1.90
C ASN A 88 -1.10 3.28 -0.59
N ILE A 89 -1.72 2.78 0.48
CA ILE A 89 -1.03 2.54 1.75
C ILE A 89 0.01 1.44 1.59
N LEU A 90 -0.32 0.35 0.90
CA LEU A 90 0.62 -0.76 0.67
C LEU A 90 1.87 -0.30 -0.09
N VAL A 91 1.73 0.49 -1.15
CA VAL A 91 2.86 1.07 -1.89
C VAL A 91 3.73 1.91 -0.97
N PHE A 92 3.12 2.76 -0.14
CA PHE A 92 3.82 3.58 0.86
C PHE A 92 4.59 2.73 1.89
N LEU A 93 3.95 1.70 2.45
CA LEU A 93 4.57 0.81 3.43
C LEU A 93 5.74 0.04 2.82
N THR A 94 5.57 -0.47 1.60
CA THR A 94 6.62 -1.21 0.90
C THR A 94 7.81 -0.31 0.56
N GLY A 95 7.56 0.94 0.17
CA GLY A 95 8.62 1.92 -0.15
C GLY A 95 9.26 2.59 1.06
N LYS A 96 8.79 2.30 2.29
CA LYS A 96 9.17 3.04 3.51
C LYS A 96 8.89 4.55 3.39
N GLY A 97 7.93 4.92 2.57
CA GLY A 97 7.59 6.28 2.17
C GLY A 97 7.17 6.34 0.71
N ASP A 98 6.88 7.53 0.23
CA ASP A 98 6.59 7.75 -1.17
C ASP A 98 7.90 7.80 -1.98
N VAL A 99 8.05 6.94 -2.97
CA VAL A 99 9.14 7.04 -3.94
C VAL A 99 8.67 7.93 -5.08
N LEU A 100 9.18 9.16 -5.11
CA LEU A 100 8.72 10.19 -6.04
C LEU A 100 9.65 10.32 -7.25
N ILE A 101 9.08 10.32 -8.45
CA ILE A 101 9.83 10.49 -9.70
C ILE A 101 10.68 11.76 -9.68
N PRO A 102 10.17 12.95 -9.25
CA PRO A 102 11.00 14.15 -9.18
C PRO A 102 12.20 14.05 -8.23
N GLU A 103 12.11 13.21 -7.18
CA GLU A 103 13.25 13.00 -6.27
C GLU A 103 14.30 12.09 -6.90
N LEU A 104 13.86 11.07 -7.64
CA LEU A 104 14.77 10.23 -8.43
C LEU A 104 15.49 11.04 -9.50
N GLU A 105 14.81 11.99 -10.15
CA GLU A 105 15.39 12.92 -11.13
C GLU A 105 16.47 13.80 -10.50
N LYS A 106 16.20 14.40 -9.34
CA LYS A 106 17.17 15.22 -8.61
C LYS A 106 18.45 14.48 -8.24
N THR A 107 18.33 13.19 -7.96
CA THR A 107 19.46 12.34 -7.58
C THR A 107 20.08 11.60 -8.75
N ASN A 108 19.58 11.78 -9.98
CA ASN A 108 19.97 11.02 -11.18
C ASN A 108 19.96 9.51 -10.93
N HIS A 109 18.89 9.01 -10.28
CA HIS A 109 18.80 7.61 -9.92
C HIS A 109 18.86 6.69 -11.16
N PRO A 110 19.67 5.61 -11.16
CA PRO A 110 19.86 4.76 -12.34
C PRO A 110 18.56 4.15 -12.90
N ALA A 111 17.59 3.86 -12.04
CA ALA A 111 16.30 3.29 -12.44
C ALA A 111 15.49 4.20 -13.39
N LEU A 112 15.75 5.50 -13.44
CA LEU A 112 15.05 6.42 -14.35
C LEU A 112 15.16 6.03 -15.81
N GLN A 113 16.27 5.42 -16.22
CA GLN A 113 16.47 5.00 -17.61
C GLN A 113 15.50 3.88 -18.03
N ALA A 114 15.08 3.08 -17.08
CA ALA A 114 14.21 1.92 -17.30
C ALA A 114 12.74 2.19 -16.91
N LEU A 115 12.48 3.16 -16.03
CA LEU A 115 11.13 3.52 -15.61
C LEU A 115 10.29 4.01 -16.78
N ARG A 116 9.06 3.50 -16.84
CA ARG A 116 8.03 3.85 -17.82
C ARG A 116 6.86 4.51 -17.13
N GLN A 117 5.96 5.12 -17.92
CA GLN A 117 4.73 5.71 -17.39
C GLN A 117 3.84 4.67 -16.69
N GLU A 118 3.88 3.43 -17.15
CA GLU A 118 3.15 2.28 -16.61
C GLU A 118 3.59 1.90 -15.19
N ASP A 119 4.83 2.25 -14.81
CA ASP A 119 5.38 1.97 -13.48
C ASP A 119 4.90 2.94 -12.40
N ALA A 120 4.29 4.05 -12.82
CA ALA A 120 3.74 5.04 -11.91
C ALA A 120 2.42 4.58 -11.28
N ASN A 121 2.13 5.08 -10.08
CA ASN A 121 0.85 4.85 -9.40
C ASN A 121 -0.32 5.42 -10.21
N ILE A 122 -1.43 4.69 -10.23
CA ILE A 122 -2.60 5.06 -11.03
C ILE A 122 -3.29 6.34 -10.53
N VAL A 123 -3.25 6.60 -9.24
CA VAL A 123 -3.86 7.79 -8.61
C VAL A 123 -2.83 8.90 -8.46
N PHE A 124 -1.65 8.60 -7.94
CA PHE A 124 -0.57 9.56 -7.67
C PHE A 124 0.53 9.43 -8.73
N HIS A 125 0.35 10.11 -9.83
CA HIS A 125 1.15 9.97 -11.06
C HIS A 125 2.67 10.23 -10.89
N ASN A 126 3.06 10.96 -9.86
CA ASN A 126 4.47 11.25 -9.55
C ASN A 126 5.10 10.20 -8.61
N ARG A 127 4.33 9.21 -8.17
CA ARG A 127 4.78 8.15 -7.27
C ARG A 127 5.04 6.88 -8.07
N VAL A 128 6.14 6.19 -7.79
CA VAL A 128 6.46 4.89 -8.37
C VAL A 128 5.62 3.81 -7.66
N ALA A 129 4.92 2.96 -8.43
CA ALA A 129 4.24 1.77 -7.93
C ALA A 129 5.11 0.51 -8.13
N ASN A 130 5.86 0.43 -9.24
CA ASN A 130 6.80 -0.66 -9.51
C ASN A 130 8.08 -0.49 -8.68
N LEU A 131 7.97 -0.75 -7.38
CA LEU A 131 9.07 -0.51 -6.45
C LEU A 131 10.26 -1.45 -6.65
N LYS A 132 10.07 -2.60 -7.30
CA LYS A 132 11.18 -3.50 -7.64
C LYS A 132 12.19 -2.85 -8.60
N MET A 133 11.77 -1.90 -9.40
CA MET A 133 12.68 -1.11 -10.25
C MET A 133 13.67 -0.27 -9.43
N ILE A 134 13.27 0.13 -8.23
CA ILE A 134 14.08 0.93 -7.31
C ILE A 134 14.82 0.03 -6.31
N TYR A 135 14.13 -1.01 -5.83
CA TYR A 135 14.60 -1.94 -4.82
C TYR A 135 14.55 -3.38 -5.37
N PRO A 136 15.59 -3.84 -6.10
CA PRO A 136 15.57 -5.13 -6.83
C PRO A 136 15.34 -6.36 -5.94
N TYR A 137 15.59 -6.25 -4.63
CA TYR A 137 15.35 -7.30 -3.65
C TYR A 137 13.89 -7.48 -3.24
N ILE A 138 12.99 -6.59 -3.65
CA ILE A 138 11.55 -6.81 -3.47
C ILE A 138 11.12 -8.03 -4.29
N PRO A 139 10.51 -9.07 -3.66
CA PRO A 139 10.06 -10.26 -4.35
C PRO A 139 9.03 -9.95 -5.44
N GLU A 140 9.07 -10.74 -6.53
CA GLU A 140 8.11 -10.59 -7.63
C GLU A 140 6.66 -10.78 -7.18
N THR A 141 6.43 -11.69 -6.23
CA THR A 141 5.09 -11.93 -5.65
C THR A 141 4.51 -10.66 -5.04
N LEU A 142 5.29 -9.91 -4.25
CA LEU A 142 4.84 -8.65 -3.67
C LEU A 142 4.74 -7.56 -4.74
N ASN A 143 5.73 -7.44 -5.63
CA ASN A 143 5.72 -6.40 -6.65
C ASN A 143 4.54 -6.52 -7.61
N ARG A 144 4.08 -7.74 -7.94
CA ARG A 144 2.86 -7.95 -8.72
C ARG A 144 1.63 -7.35 -8.04
N VAL A 145 1.51 -7.48 -6.71
CA VAL A 145 0.42 -6.85 -5.96
C VAL A 145 0.47 -5.32 -6.10
N LEU A 146 1.67 -4.73 -5.97
CA LEU A 146 1.85 -3.28 -6.16
C LEU A 146 1.46 -2.84 -7.57
N MET A 147 1.77 -3.65 -8.59
CA MET A 147 1.48 -3.34 -9.99
C MET A 147 -0.02 -3.30 -10.30
N HIS A 148 -0.90 -3.91 -9.50
CA HIS A 148 -2.36 -3.72 -9.64
C HIS A 148 -2.80 -2.29 -9.31
N PHE A 149 -1.94 -1.48 -8.71
CA PHE A 149 -2.17 -0.06 -8.40
C PHE A 149 -1.35 0.88 -9.28
N SER A 150 -0.76 0.36 -10.36
CA SER A 150 0.00 1.12 -11.35
C SER A 150 -0.86 1.53 -12.55
N LYS A 151 -0.38 2.49 -13.32
CA LYS A 151 -0.99 2.88 -14.61
C LYS A 151 -0.93 1.78 -15.66
N GLY A 152 0.01 0.86 -15.54
CA GLY A 152 0.18 -0.26 -16.47
C GLY A 152 -0.78 -1.41 -16.22
N THR A 153 -1.56 -1.36 -15.13
CA THR A 153 -2.50 -2.45 -14.86
C THR A 153 -3.68 -2.43 -15.83
N ASN A 154 -4.08 -3.61 -16.25
CA ASN A 154 -5.32 -3.87 -16.96
C ASN A 154 -6.28 -4.76 -16.16
N TRP A 155 -5.95 -5.01 -14.90
CA TRP A 155 -6.76 -5.80 -13.98
C TRP A 155 -6.72 -5.18 -12.57
N PHE A 156 -7.89 -5.03 -11.96
CA PHE A 156 -8.06 -4.45 -10.62
C PHE A 156 -8.63 -5.48 -9.67
N TYR A 157 -8.28 -5.39 -8.40
CA TYR A 157 -8.92 -6.17 -7.35
C TYR A 157 -10.41 -5.85 -7.27
N GLU A 158 -11.24 -6.87 -7.30
CA GLU A 158 -12.70 -6.73 -7.16
C GLU A 158 -13.11 -6.66 -5.69
N ASN A 159 -12.32 -7.28 -4.82
CA ASN A 159 -12.60 -7.34 -3.38
C ASN A 159 -11.31 -7.51 -2.56
N THR A 160 -11.45 -7.30 -1.25
CA THR A 160 -10.35 -7.39 -0.30
C THR A 160 -9.84 -8.82 -0.09
N THR A 161 -10.64 -9.86 -0.37
CA THR A 161 -10.19 -11.26 -0.26
C THR A 161 -9.11 -11.56 -1.28
N GLN A 162 -9.29 -11.16 -2.54
CA GLN A 162 -8.26 -11.32 -3.58
C GLN A 162 -6.94 -10.63 -3.18
N LEU A 163 -7.03 -9.40 -2.65
CA LEU A 163 -5.84 -8.68 -2.18
C LEU A 163 -5.14 -9.40 -1.03
N LEU A 164 -5.90 -9.92 -0.05
CA LEU A 164 -5.35 -10.66 1.09
C LEU A 164 -4.70 -11.98 0.67
N ASP A 165 -5.32 -12.71 -0.26
CA ASP A 165 -4.79 -13.96 -0.78
C ASP A 165 -3.43 -13.74 -1.46
N ASP A 166 -3.33 -12.73 -2.32
CA ASP A 166 -2.08 -12.38 -3.00
C ASP A 166 -1.00 -11.89 -2.03
N LEU A 167 -1.36 -11.08 -1.02
CA LEU A 167 -0.43 -10.68 0.04
C LEU A 167 0.04 -11.86 0.89
N GLY A 168 -0.80 -12.86 1.07
CA GLY A 168 -0.45 -14.11 1.77
C GLY A 168 0.69 -14.86 1.09
N GLU A 169 0.83 -14.77 -0.24
CA GLU A 169 1.91 -15.41 -0.99
C GLU A 169 3.30 -14.88 -0.59
N PHE A 170 3.39 -13.63 -0.15
CA PHE A 170 4.66 -13.04 0.34
C PHE A 170 5.23 -13.79 1.55
N PHE A 171 4.39 -14.45 2.35
CA PHE A 171 4.81 -15.16 3.56
C PHE A 171 5.00 -16.66 3.35
N LYS A 172 4.74 -17.18 2.16
CA LYS A 172 5.00 -18.58 1.84
C LYS A 172 6.49 -18.82 1.62
N PRO A 173 7.02 -19.97 2.06
CA PRO A 173 8.43 -20.31 1.88
C PRO A 173 8.81 -20.49 0.40
#